data_c62070b22da67aac15fb883a7d2fc40f
#
_entry.id   c62070b22da67aac15fb883a7d2fc40f
#
_cell.length_a   1.000
_cell.length_b   1.000
_cell.length_c   1.000
_cell.angle_alpha   90.00
_cell.angle_beta   90.00
_cell.angle_gamma   90.00
#
_symmetry.space_group_name_H-M   'P 1'
#
loop_
_entity.id
_entity.type
_entity.pdbx_description
1 polymer ?
#
loop_
_entity_poly.entity_id
_entity_poly.type
_entity_poly.pdbx_seq_one_letter_code
_entity_poly.pdbx_strand_id
1 'polypeptide(L)'
;FIEISAVDENGTFAANARNYVKVGVSGSGRLMGLDNGDSTDYEQYKTDTRRLFSGKLLAIVSSDNTEGEITVKVTSNGLESAEAKIAVKGSSDIRCEKLVPQVSHDENVNGGLIPMRKISAEYADVNKLNENKKTTLVKYKIYPENASFSDISCKAVSESSVPVNYAEAEVLDGDTIKITAKGDGKFTLRIYGNNGSQYPQVISDLPFEITGLGQASIDPYKDVPACIYKYSSKPVTIMEHGAVGGFGGRTAVGFASVEFGKNGSDSLTLYIGNCNNREIPVELYSGDPDNGGEHIETLMFPHNNGWDKPSPYKFTLSKPVCGTTDLYFVFSDNNIFGGFAFSGANNPFGGISAGSYENIYGDEFEVSGSRVINIGNNVVIDFGELDFADGASKVEIVGSTPNEINAVQLRYNADGTQKTALVNFKQSAEYTAQTFDIDKISGKTQLSFVFMPGTDFNFDSFRFIK
;
A
#
# COMPACT_ATOMS: atom_id res chain seq x y z
N PHE A 1 -17.17 11.48 -40.18
CA PHE A 1 -17.57 10.52 -39.15
C PHE A 1 -17.81 9.18 -39.83
N ILE A 2 -17.08 8.13 -39.36
CA ILE A 2 -17.13 6.80 -39.93
C ILE A 2 -17.56 5.85 -38.85
N GLU A 3 -18.74 5.24 -38.97
CA GLU A 3 -19.21 4.21 -38.07
C GLU A 3 -18.57 2.87 -38.44
N ILE A 4 -17.97 2.22 -37.49
CA ILE A 4 -17.39 0.88 -37.58
C ILE A 4 -18.28 -0.04 -36.78
N SER A 5 -18.74 -1.12 -37.39
CA SER A 5 -19.63 -2.09 -36.75
C SER A 5 -19.08 -3.50 -36.92
N ALA A 6 -19.14 -4.33 -35.86
CA ALA A 6 -18.87 -5.75 -35.96
C ALA A 6 -20.08 -6.47 -36.53
N VAL A 7 -19.85 -7.38 -37.46
CA VAL A 7 -20.87 -8.26 -38.02
C VAL A 7 -20.40 -9.72 -38.01
N ASP A 8 -21.34 -10.66 -38.00
CA ASP A 8 -21.03 -12.06 -38.16
C ASP A 8 -20.80 -12.44 -39.65
N GLU A 9 -20.53 -13.69 -39.91
CA GLU A 9 -20.28 -14.25 -41.26
C GLU A 9 -21.46 -14.05 -42.24
N ASN A 10 -22.67 -13.80 -41.72
CA ASN A 10 -23.87 -13.54 -42.51
C ASN A 10 -24.16 -12.05 -42.69
N GLY A 11 -23.28 -11.18 -42.15
CA GLY A 11 -23.45 -9.76 -42.17
C GLY A 11 -24.41 -9.22 -41.08
N THR A 12 -24.79 -10.06 -40.12
CA THR A 12 -25.68 -9.70 -39.03
C THR A 12 -24.89 -8.93 -37.96
N PHE A 13 -25.46 -7.83 -37.51
CA PHE A 13 -24.82 -6.97 -36.49
C PHE A 13 -24.59 -7.71 -35.16
N ALA A 14 -23.34 -7.71 -34.68
CA ALA A 14 -22.91 -8.37 -33.44
C ALA A 14 -22.89 -7.36 -32.28
N ALA A 15 -24.05 -7.08 -31.69
CA ALA A 15 -24.22 -6.08 -30.62
C ALA A 15 -23.44 -6.36 -29.34
N ASN A 16 -22.96 -7.56 -29.12
CA ASN A 16 -22.15 -7.96 -27.97
C ASN A 16 -20.64 -7.92 -28.24
N ALA A 17 -20.21 -7.56 -29.46
CA ALA A 17 -18.79 -7.51 -29.81
C ALA A 17 -18.09 -6.39 -29.02
N ARG A 18 -16.93 -6.74 -28.47
CA ARG A 18 -16.04 -5.84 -27.68
C ARG A 18 -14.58 -5.95 -28.11
N ASN A 19 -14.37 -6.34 -29.37
CA ASN A 19 -13.04 -6.53 -29.94
C ASN A 19 -12.26 -5.22 -29.91
N TYR A 20 -10.94 -5.34 -29.77
CA TYR A 20 -10.03 -4.23 -29.96
C TYR A 20 -9.88 -3.95 -31.45
N VAL A 21 -10.06 -2.72 -31.83
CA VAL A 21 -10.04 -2.29 -33.23
C VAL A 21 -8.91 -1.29 -33.44
N LYS A 22 -8.11 -1.49 -34.51
CA LYS A 22 -7.13 -0.53 -34.99
C LYS A 22 -7.65 0.11 -36.27
N VAL A 23 -7.58 1.45 -36.31
CA VAL A 23 -8.00 2.26 -37.46
C VAL A 23 -6.80 2.97 -38.05
N GLY A 24 -6.41 2.61 -39.26
CA GLY A 24 -5.40 3.30 -40.05
C GLY A 24 -6.05 4.23 -41.09
N VAL A 25 -5.55 5.45 -41.18
CA VAL A 25 -5.98 6.42 -42.18
C VAL A 25 -4.79 6.85 -43.03
N SER A 26 -4.94 6.78 -44.35
CA SER A 26 -3.89 7.16 -45.30
C SER A 26 -4.45 7.95 -46.47
N GLY A 27 -3.59 8.57 -47.29
CA GLY A 27 -3.96 9.43 -48.40
C GLY A 27 -4.23 10.86 -47.93
N SER A 28 -5.25 11.52 -48.52
CA SER A 28 -5.56 12.95 -48.35
C SER A 28 -6.33 13.25 -47.03
N GLY A 29 -6.02 12.49 -45.95
CA GLY A 29 -6.67 12.69 -44.66
C GLY A 29 -5.92 12.06 -43.48
N ARG A 30 -6.44 12.30 -42.30
CA ARG A 30 -5.86 11.81 -41.03
C ARG A 30 -6.92 11.44 -40.00
N LEU A 31 -6.58 10.53 -39.13
CA LEU A 31 -7.40 10.19 -38.00
C LEU A 31 -7.30 11.28 -36.92
N MET A 32 -8.45 11.75 -36.44
CA MET A 32 -8.57 12.74 -35.38
C MET A 32 -8.76 12.12 -34.00
N GLY A 33 -9.39 10.94 -33.97
CA GLY A 33 -9.66 10.20 -32.76
C GLY A 33 -10.72 9.13 -32.96
N LEU A 34 -10.93 8.34 -31.90
CA LEU A 34 -11.90 7.26 -31.84
C LEU A 34 -12.82 7.44 -30.63
N ASP A 35 -14.11 7.14 -30.80
CA ASP A 35 -15.10 7.18 -29.74
C ASP A 35 -16.02 5.96 -29.85
N ASN A 36 -16.19 5.22 -28.75
CA ASN A 36 -17.09 4.06 -28.71
C ASN A 36 -18.42 4.32 -28.00
N GLY A 37 -18.62 5.50 -27.41
CA GLY A 37 -19.81 5.91 -26.69
C GLY A 37 -19.97 5.25 -25.30
N ASP A 38 -18.95 4.54 -24.80
CA ASP A 38 -18.95 3.96 -23.45
C ASP A 38 -18.50 5.03 -22.44
N SER A 39 -19.45 5.54 -21.65
CA SER A 39 -19.16 6.55 -20.62
C SER A 39 -18.26 6.05 -19.48
N THR A 40 -18.01 4.74 -19.42
CA THR A 40 -17.12 4.11 -18.44
C THR A 40 -15.77 3.75 -19.02
N ASP A 41 -15.51 4.08 -20.30
CA ASP A 41 -14.25 3.81 -20.96
C ASP A 41 -13.28 4.99 -20.76
N TYR A 42 -12.10 4.70 -20.21
CA TYR A 42 -11.05 5.68 -19.93
C TYR A 42 -9.91 5.66 -20.96
N GLU A 43 -10.06 4.89 -22.05
CA GLU A 43 -9.08 4.89 -23.13
C GLU A 43 -9.01 6.27 -23.79
N GLN A 44 -7.83 6.69 -24.22
CA GLN A 44 -7.64 8.01 -24.84
C GLN A 44 -8.38 8.09 -26.18
N TYR A 45 -9.10 9.19 -26.41
CA TYR A 45 -9.79 9.43 -27.67
C TYR A 45 -8.84 9.63 -28.85
N LYS A 46 -7.64 10.18 -28.61
CA LYS A 46 -6.64 10.51 -29.64
C LYS A 46 -5.62 9.40 -29.84
N THR A 47 -6.09 8.16 -30.03
CA THR A 47 -5.28 7.01 -30.42
C THR A 47 -5.82 6.40 -31.69
N ASP A 48 -5.06 5.51 -32.32
CA ASP A 48 -5.46 4.76 -33.50
C ASP A 48 -6.15 3.41 -33.16
N THR A 49 -6.32 3.14 -31.86
CA THR A 49 -6.91 1.88 -31.37
C THR A 49 -7.95 2.17 -30.28
N ARG A 50 -9.06 1.43 -30.31
CA ARG A 50 -10.08 1.46 -29.26
C ARG A 50 -10.97 0.21 -29.31
N ARG A 51 -11.59 -0.14 -28.18
CA ARG A 51 -12.58 -1.22 -28.14
C ARG A 51 -13.90 -0.81 -28.77
N LEU A 52 -14.56 -1.81 -29.36
CA LEU A 52 -15.98 -1.68 -29.66
C LEU A 52 -16.78 -1.65 -28.35
N PHE A 53 -17.80 -0.83 -28.32
CA PHE A 53 -18.84 -0.84 -27.31
C PHE A 53 -20.19 -1.14 -27.98
N SER A 54 -20.89 -2.16 -27.46
CA SER A 54 -22.12 -2.65 -28.12
C SER A 54 -21.96 -2.90 -29.61
N GLY A 55 -20.81 -3.46 -30.01
CA GLY A 55 -20.50 -3.79 -31.41
C GLY A 55 -20.12 -2.61 -32.30
N LYS A 56 -19.98 -1.39 -31.78
CA LYS A 56 -19.74 -0.17 -32.54
C LYS A 56 -18.55 0.64 -32.08
N LEU A 57 -17.97 1.39 -33.01
CA LEU A 57 -16.92 2.39 -32.82
C LEU A 57 -17.09 3.51 -33.83
N LEU A 58 -16.89 4.76 -33.43
CA LEU A 58 -16.87 5.92 -34.29
C LEU A 58 -15.42 6.36 -34.55
N ALA A 59 -15.03 6.44 -35.79
CA ALA A 59 -13.78 7.07 -36.20
C ALA A 59 -14.06 8.50 -36.75
N ILE A 60 -13.32 9.45 -36.19
CA ILE A 60 -13.38 10.87 -36.67
C ILE A 60 -12.18 11.08 -37.56
N VAL A 61 -12.44 11.35 -38.84
CA VAL A 61 -11.42 11.56 -39.88
C VAL A 61 -11.57 12.93 -40.44
N SER A 62 -10.46 13.65 -40.63
CA SER A 62 -10.39 14.93 -41.27
C SER A 62 -9.62 14.83 -42.60
N SER A 63 -10.08 15.50 -43.65
CA SER A 63 -9.25 15.72 -44.85
C SER A 63 -8.12 16.69 -44.54
N ASP A 64 -7.02 16.57 -45.25
CA ASP A 64 -5.88 17.50 -45.20
C ASP A 64 -5.98 18.60 -46.24
N ASN A 65 -7.15 18.69 -46.93
CA ASN A 65 -7.48 19.60 -48.00
C ASN A 65 -6.70 19.39 -49.32
N THR A 66 -6.01 18.27 -49.46
CA THR A 66 -5.37 17.86 -50.69
C THR A 66 -6.37 17.03 -51.49
N GLU A 67 -6.54 17.37 -52.81
CA GLU A 67 -7.38 16.59 -53.69
C GLU A 67 -6.82 15.16 -53.82
N GLY A 68 -7.70 14.15 -53.68
CA GLY A 68 -7.28 12.76 -53.72
C GLY A 68 -8.29 11.82 -53.07
N GLU A 69 -7.78 10.80 -52.41
CA GLU A 69 -8.59 9.79 -51.74
C GLU A 69 -8.10 9.58 -50.29
N ILE A 70 -9.01 9.49 -49.38
CA ILE A 70 -8.75 8.98 -48.02
C ILE A 70 -9.06 7.51 -48.00
N THR A 71 -8.10 6.68 -47.59
CA THR A 71 -8.31 5.27 -47.34
C THR A 71 -8.34 5.05 -45.84
N VAL A 72 -9.43 4.46 -45.33
CA VAL A 72 -9.59 4.08 -43.92
C VAL A 72 -9.59 2.56 -43.87
N LYS A 73 -8.61 1.99 -43.16
CA LYS A 73 -8.47 0.55 -42.94
C LYS A 73 -8.71 0.22 -41.49
N VAL A 74 -9.56 -0.77 -41.27
CA VAL A 74 -9.94 -1.24 -39.94
C VAL A 74 -9.49 -2.67 -39.76
N THR A 75 -8.77 -2.96 -38.68
CA THR A 75 -8.26 -4.29 -38.36
C THR A 75 -8.58 -4.64 -36.90
N SER A 76 -8.79 -5.92 -36.64
CA SER A 76 -8.99 -6.46 -35.29
C SER A 76 -8.50 -7.88 -35.25
N ASN A 77 -7.96 -8.30 -34.11
CA ASN A 77 -7.46 -9.65 -33.96
C ASN A 77 -8.63 -10.66 -34.02
N GLY A 78 -8.49 -11.67 -34.89
CA GLY A 78 -9.51 -12.71 -35.08
C GLY A 78 -10.73 -12.29 -35.92
N LEU A 79 -10.69 -11.08 -36.53
CA LEU A 79 -11.73 -10.60 -37.46
C LEU A 79 -11.12 -10.31 -38.84
N GLU A 80 -11.94 -10.40 -39.87
CA GLU A 80 -11.56 -9.92 -41.19
C GLU A 80 -11.43 -8.37 -41.17
N SER A 81 -10.45 -7.86 -41.92
CA SER A 81 -10.26 -6.42 -42.07
C SER A 81 -11.28 -5.78 -42.99
N ALA A 82 -11.67 -4.55 -42.71
CA ALA A 82 -12.51 -3.74 -43.58
C ALA A 82 -11.78 -2.49 -44.08
N GLU A 83 -12.17 -1.99 -45.25
CA GLU A 83 -11.59 -0.81 -45.86
C GLU A 83 -12.69 0.06 -46.46
N ALA A 84 -12.58 1.37 -46.29
CA ALA A 84 -13.44 2.36 -46.91
C ALA A 84 -12.60 3.44 -47.62
N LYS A 85 -13.07 3.88 -48.79
CA LYS A 85 -12.41 4.91 -49.59
C LYS A 85 -13.33 6.11 -49.75
N ILE A 86 -12.78 7.31 -49.55
CA ILE A 86 -13.53 8.55 -49.55
C ILE A 86 -12.80 9.53 -50.45
N ALA A 87 -13.45 9.96 -51.56
CA ALA A 87 -12.89 10.97 -52.44
C ALA A 87 -12.85 12.35 -51.78
N VAL A 88 -11.73 13.03 -51.88
CA VAL A 88 -11.50 14.37 -51.37
C VAL A 88 -11.40 15.32 -52.57
N LYS A 89 -12.22 16.38 -52.59
CA LYS A 89 -12.10 17.47 -53.52
C LYS A 89 -11.39 18.63 -52.88
N GLY A 90 -10.41 19.19 -53.57
CA GLY A 90 -9.72 20.39 -53.10
C GLY A 90 -10.69 21.58 -52.97
N SER A 91 -10.50 22.41 -51.98
CA SER A 91 -11.25 23.64 -51.77
C SER A 91 -10.31 24.82 -51.61
N SER A 92 -10.67 25.97 -52.22
CA SER A 92 -9.95 27.23 -51.98
C SER A 92 -10.39 27.93 -50.70
N ASP A 93 -11.50 27.50 -50.09
CA ASP A 93 -12.01 28.03 -48.82
C ASP A 93 -11.49 27.20 -47.63
N ILE A 94 -10.26 27.47 -47.27
CA ILE A 94 -9.60 26.77 -46.16
C ILE A 94 -9.99 27.46 -44.85
N ARG A 95 -10.94 26.86 -44.11
CA ARG A 95 -11.34 27.32 -42.77
C ARG A 95 -10.69 26.56 -41.65
N CYS A 96 -9.85 25.58 -41.95
CA CYS A 96 -9.19 24.74 -40.91
C CYS A 96 -7.73 25.12 -40.78
N GLU A 97 -7.33 25.50 -39.60
CA GLU A 97 -5.92 25.68 -39.26
C GLU A 97 -5.17 24.35 -39.35
N LYS A 98 -3.92 24.40 -39.82
CA LYS A 98 -3.01 23.27 -40.04
C LYS A 98 -2.62 22.47 -38.80
N LEU A 99 -3.20 22.71 -37.64
CA LEU A 99 -2.54 22.44 -36.35
C LEU A 99 -3.15 21.35 -35.49
N VAL A 100 -3.92 20.43 -36.05
CA VAL A 100 -4.29 19.27 -35.24
C VAL A 100 -3.18 18.21 -35.36
N PRO A 101 -2.47 17.90 -34.28
CA PRO A 101 -1.49 16.84 -34.29
C PRO A 101 -2.14 15.52 -34.71
N GLN A 102 -1.40 14.75 -35.48
CA GLN A 102 -1.81 13.38 -35.78
C GLN A 102 -2.01 12.63 -34.43
N VAL A 103 -2.98 11.73 -34.38
CA VAL A 103 -3.16 10.86 -33.20
C VAL A 103 -1.86 10.14 -32.86
N SER A 104 -1.58 10.02 -31.58
CA SER A 104 -0.44 9.26 -31.14
C SER A 104 -0.63 7.78 -31.48
N HIS A 105 0.42 7.18 -32.04
CA HIS A 105 0.44 5.75 -32.22
C HIS A 105 0.84 5.11 -30.89
N ASP A 106 -0.05 4.31 -30.31
CA ASP A 106 0.27 3.56 -29.11
C ASP A 106 0.74 2.15 -29.51
N GLU A 107 2.06 1.97 -29.59
CA GLU A 107 2.67 0.69 -29.95
C GLU A 107 2.34 -0.41 -28.91
N ASN A 108 2.02 -0.05 -27.67
CA ASN A 108 1.71 -0.99 -26.61
C ASN A 108 0.30 -1.59 -26.71
N VAL A 109 -0.60 -0.96 -27.43
CA VAL A 109 -1.98 -1.42 -27.59
C VAL A 109 -2.13 -2.52 -28.65
N ASN A 110 -1.13 -2.73 -29.48
CA ASN A 110 -1.15 -3.75 -30.53
C ASN A 110 -1.02 -5.20 -30.05
N GLY A 111 -0.80 -5.46 -28.78
CA GLY A 111 -0.50 -6.78 -28.25
C GLY A 111 -1.68 -7.57 -27.72
N GLY A 112 -2.90 -7.09 -27.87
CA GLY A 112 -4.05 -7.83 -27.33
C GLY A 112 -4.11 -7.82 -25.80
N LEU A 113 -3.68 -6.74 -25.15
CA LEU A 113 -3.89 -6.57 -23.71
C LEU A 113 -5.40 -6.64 -23.40
N ILE A 114 -5.74 -7.56 -22.55
CA ILE A 114 -7.11 -7.82 -22.14
C ILE A 114 -7.28 -7.25 -20.71
N PRO A 115 -7.97 -6.12 -20.55
CA PRO A 115 -8.13 -5.52 -19.23
C PRO A 115 -9.05 -6.38 -18.35
N MET A 116 -8.73 -6.44 -17.06
CA MET A 116 -9.66 -6.95 -16.05
C MET A 116 -10.93 -6.10 -16.04
N ARG A 117 -12.11 -6.76 -16.03
CA ARG A 117 -13.40 -6.06 -16.08
C ARG A 117 -14.28 -6.33 -14.87
N LYS A 118 -14.03 -7.42 -14.17
CA LYS A 118 -14.80 -7.83 -13.00
C LYS A 118 -13.93 -8.68 -12.09
N ILE A 119 -14.10 -8.48 -10.79
CA ILE A 119 -13.69 -9.41 -9.75
C ILE A 119 -14.97 -10.00 -9.16
N SER A 120 -15.11 -11.31 -9.21
CA SER A 120 -16.17 -12.03 -8.50
C SER A 120 -15.57 -12.59 -7.23
N ALA A 121 -16.12 -12.25 -6.08
CA ALA A 121 -15.66 -12.75 -4.81
C ALA A 121 -16.81 -13.47 -4.08
N GLU A 122 -16.47 -14.53 -3.36
CA GLU A 122 -17.42 -15.33 -2.61
C GLU A 122 -16.83 -15.80 -1.27
N TYR A 123 -17.66 -16.00 -0.29
CA TYR A 123 -17.25 -16.57 0.98
C TYR A 123 -16.90 -18.04 0.78
N ALA A 124 -15.64 -18.39 1.05
CA ALA A 124 -15.22 -19.80 1.08
C ALA A 124 -15.57 -20.46 2.42
N ASP A 125 -15.86 -19.65 3.44
CA ASP A 125 -16.21 -20.06 4.78
C ASP A 125 -17.23 -19.03 5.35
N VAL A 126 -17.16 -18.67 6.62
CA VAL A 126 -18.11 -17.79 7.29
C VAL A 126 -17.80 -16.30 7.03
N ASN A 127 -18.84 -15.46 7.06
CA ASN A 127 -18.72 -14.00 7.04
C ASN A 127 -18.95 -13.35 8.42
N LYS A 128 -19.22 -14.18 9.44
CA LYS A 128 -19.33 -13.75 10.84
C LYS A 128 -18.21 -14.41 11.64
N LEU A 129 -17.37 -13.57 12.23
CA LEU A 129 -16.23 -13.98 13.04
C LEU A 129 -16.51 -13.73 14.53
N ASN A 130 -15.86 -14.48 15.39
CA ASN A 130 -15.96 -14.35 16.85
C ASN A 130 -14.71 -14.92 17.53
N GLU A 131 -14.70 -14.94 18.86
CA GLU A 131 -13.58 -15.45 19.66
C GLU A 131 -13.18 -16.90 19.33
N ASN A 132 -14.12 -17.75 18.91
CA ASN A 132 -13.89 -19.16 18.55
C ASN A 132 -13.48 -19.33 17.08
N LYS A 133 -13.77 -18.34 16.23
CA LYS A 133 -13.47 -18.36 14.80
C LYS A 133 -12.92 -16.99 14.38
N LYS A 134 -11.62 -16.80 14.57
CA LYS A 134 -10.93 -15.53 14.32
C LYS A 134 -10.46 -15.34 12.87
N THR A 135 -10.48 -16.40 12.07
CA THR A 135 -10.03 -16.34 10.67
C THR A 135 -11.05 -16.94 9.74
N THR A 136 -11.13 -16.40 8.52
CA THR A 136 -11.97 -16.93 7.44
C THR A 136 -11.28 -16.71 6.10
N LEU A 137 -11.78 -17.38 5.07
CA LEU A 137 -11.24 -17.30 3.71
C LEU A 137 -12.32 -16.80 2.75
N VAL A 138 -11.87 -16.03 1.77
CA VAL A 138 -12.64 -15.57 0.62
C VAL A 138 -11.95 -16.09 -0.63
N LYS A 139 -12.74 -16.60 -1.58
CA LYS A 139 -12.28 -16.93 -2.92
C LYS A 139 -12.64 -15.81 -3.88
N TYR A 140 -11.76 -15.54 -4.85
CA TYR A 140 -12.07 -14.58 -5.90
C TYR A 140 -11.70 -15.13 -7.28
N LYS A 141 -12.33 -14.58 -8.30
CA LYS A 141 -12.02 -14.84 -9.71
C LYS A 141 -12.01 -13.53 -10.48
N ILE A 142 -11.08 -13.38 -11.37
CA ILE A 142 -10.99 -12.24 -12.27
C ILE A 142 -11.65 -12.58 -13.61
N TYR A 143 -12.25 -11.60 -14.24
CA TYR A 143 -12.88 -11.74 -15.55
C TYR A 143 -12.44 -10.61 -16.49
N PRO A 144 -12.16 -10.97 -17.76
CA PRO A 144 -12.07 -12.33 -18.27
C PRO A 144 -10.90 -13.09 -17.65
N GLU A 145 -10.94 -14.43 -17.61
CA GLU A 145 -9.90 -15.26 -16.98
C GLU A 145 -8.51 -15.10 -17.61
N ASN A 146 -8.47 -14.69 -18.87
CA ASN A 146 -7.25 -14.39 -19.62
C ASN A 146 -6.89 -12.89 -19.57
N ALA A 147 -7.33 -12.14 -18.56
CA ALA A 147 -6.92 -10.76 -18.37
C ALA A 147 -5.39 -10.62 -18.30
N SER A 148 -4.86 -9.62 -19.00
CA SER A 148 -3.41 -9.39 -19.06
C SER A 148 -2.84 -8.81 -17.76
N PHE A 149 -3.71 -8.30 -16.88
CA PHE A 149 -3.39 -7.78 -15.55
C PHE A 149 -4.15 -8.61 -14.54
N SER A 150 -3.44 -9.16 -13.58
CA SER A 150 -4.00 -10.04 -12.55
C SER A 150 -3.67 -9.60 -11.11
N ASP A 151 -2.99 -8.46 -10.97
CA ASP A 151 -2.61 -7.94 -9.66
C ASP A 151 -3.85 -7.58 -8.83
N ILE A 152 -3.95 -8.21 -7.69
CA ILE A 152 -5.04 -8.01 -6.73
C ILE A 152 -4.45 -7.49 -5.42
N SER A 153 -5.13 -6.53 -4.83
CA SER A 153 -4.90 -6.08 -3.47
C SER A 153 -6.22 -6.02 -2.71
N CYS A 154 -6.15 -6.02 -1.39
CA CYS A 154 -7.37 -5.98 -0.58
C CYS A 154 -7.18 -5.14 0.68
N LYS A 155 -8.29 -4.63 1.21
CA LYS A 155 -8.34 -3.89 2.48
C LYS A 155 -9.65 -4.17 3.20
N ALA A 156 -9.60 -4.20 4.53
CA ALA A 156 -10.78 -4.12 5.37
C ALA A 156 -11.14 -2.63 5.57
N VAL A 157 -12.34 -2.23 5.17
CA VAL A 157 -12.79 -0.84 5.23
C VAL A 157 -14.16 -0.72 5.90
N SER A 158 -14.44 0.44 6.51
CA SER A 158 -15.75 0.80 7.03
C SER A 158 -16.75 1.08 5.91
N GLU A 159 -18.01 1.32 6.25
CA GLU A 159 -19.06 1.78 5.32
C GLU A 159 -18.66 3.08 4.60
N SER A 160 -17.86 3.93 5.24
CA SER A 160 -17.33 5.17 4.65
C SER A 160 -16.04 4.96 3.85
N SER A 161 -15.67 3.72 3.54
CA SER A 161 -14.46 3.36 2.79
C SER A 161 -13.13 3.71 3.49
N VAL A 162 -13.17 3.91 4.80
CA VAL A 162 -11.99 4.19 5.64
C VAL A 162 -11.40 2.87 6.14
N PRO A 163 -10.07 2.67 6.12
CA PRO A 163 -9.45 1.49 6.71
C PRO A 163 -9.87 1.28 8.16
N VAL A 164 -9.99 0.02 8.58
CA VAL A 164 -10.30 -0.35 9.96
C VAL A 164 -9.12 -1.09 10.61
N ASN A 165 -9.00 -1.02 11.94
CA ASN A 165 -7.95 -1.71 12.69
C ASN A 165 -8.39 -3.03 13.33
N TYR A 166 -9.70 -3.31 13.35
CA TYR A 166 -10.26 -4.52 13.97
C TYR A 166 -10.35 -5.73 13.02
N ALA A 167 -9.92 -5.57 11.77
CA ALA A 167 -9.81 -6.66 10.80
C ALA A 167 -8.57 -6.45 9.91
N GLU A 168 -7.87 -7.53 9.62
CA GLU A 168 -6.80 -7.58 8.63
C GLU A 168 -7.24 -8.43 7.44
N ALA A 169 -6.85 -8.02 6.23
CA ALA A 169 -7.08 -8.75 4.99
C ALA A 169 -5.76 -8.94 4.26
N GLU A 170 -5.46 -10.16 3.87
CA GLU A 170 -4.21 -10.55 3.22
C GLU A 170 -4.51 -11.41 2.00
N VAL A 171 -3.93 -11.07 0.85
CA VAL A 171 -3.99 -11.92 -0.35
C VAL A 171 -2.99 -13.03 -0.18
N LEU A 172 -3.47 -14.26 -0.20
CA LEU A 172 -2.64 -15.46 -0.21
C LEU A 172 -2.34 -15.87 -1.66
N ASP A 173 -1.53 -16.90 -1.83
CA ASP A 173 -1.25 -17.47 -3.15
C ASP A 173 -2.52 -17.92 -3.85
N GLY A 174 -2.55 -17.74 -5.17
CA GLY A 174 -3.67 -18.14 -6.03
C GLY A 174 -4.85 -17.17 -6.00
N ASP A 175 -6.02 -17.67 -5.61
CA ASP A 175 -7.32 -16.98 -5.71
C ASP A 175 -7.96 -16.74 -4.34
N THR A 176 -7.17 -16.66 -3.29
CA THR A 176 -7.63 -16.69 -1.89
C THR A 176 -7.21 -15.43 -1.13
N ILE A 177 -8.14 -14.88 -0.35
CA ILE A 177 -7.89 -13.82 0.62
C ILE A 177 -8.21 -14.36 2.00
N LYS A 178 -7.29 -14.15 2.94
CA LYS A 178 -7.46 -14.46 4.36
C LYS A 178 -7.91 -13.22 5.10
N ILE A 179 -8.93 -13.37 5.92
CA ILE A 179 -9.40 -12.37 6.87
C ILE A 179 -9.03 -12.81 8.27
N THR A 180 -8.47 -11.89 9.06
CA THR A 180 -8.16 -12.11 10.48
C THR A 180 -8.87 -11.06 11.33
N ALA A 181 -9.70 -11.51 12.27
CA ALA A 181 -10.39 -10.65 13.22
C ALA A 181 -9.45 -10.25 14.36
N LYS A 182 -9.46 -8.96 14.73
CA LYS A 182 -8.66 -8.36 15.80
C LYS A 182 -9.52 -7.71 16.89
N GLY A 183 -10.78 -7.37 16.58
CA GLY A 183 -11.72 -6.73 17.50
C GLY A 183 -13.11 -6.67 16.90
N ASP A 184 -14.09 -6.23 17.69
CA ASP A 184 -15.49 -6.15 17.28
C ASP A 184 -15.74 -5.04 16.27
N GLY A 185 -16.56 -5.33 15.28
CA GLY A 185 -17.02 -4.35 14.30
C GLY A 185 -17.60 -4.95 13.03
N LYS A 186 -18.18 -4.08 12.22
CA LYS A 186 -18.66 -4.41 10.86
C LYS A 186 -17.73 -3.74 9.85
N PHE A 187 -17.34 -4.48 8.84
CA PHE A 187 -16.48 -3.97 7.78
C PHE A 187 -16.81 -4.60 6.44
N THR A 188 -16.29 -4.00 5.40
CA THR A 188 -16.33 -4.52 4.05
C THR A 188 -14.91 -4.92 3.64
N LEU A 189 -14.73 -6.17 3.22
CA LEU A 189 -13.55 -6.55 2.46
C LEU A 189 -13.67 -5.90 1.08
N ARG A 190 -12.79 -4.97 0.76
CA ARG A 190 -12.69 -4.36 -0.56
C ARG A 190 -11.50 -4.91 -1.31
N ILE A 191 -11.77 -5.52 -2.45
CA ILE A 191 -10.78 -6.13 -3.32
C ILE A 191 -10.57 -5.21 -4.52
N TYR A 192 -9.33 -4.89 -4.83
CA TYR A 192 -8.94 -4.01 -5.92
C TYR A 192 -8.17 -4.81 -6.97
N GLY A 193 -8.50 -4.60 -8.22
CA GLY A 193 -7.78 -5.15 -9.35
C GLY A 193 -7.28 -4.07 -10.30
N ASN A 194 -6.08 -4.24 -10.82
CA ASN A 194 -5.51 -3.40 -11.86
C ASN A 194 -6.06 -3.83 -13.23
N ASN A 195 -6.58 -2.90 -14.01
CA ASN A 195 -7.05 -3.17 -15.38
C ASN A 195 -6.10 -2.69 -16.47
N GLY A 196 -4.86 -2.30 -16.10
CA GLY A 196 -3.86 -1.76 -17.03
C GLY A 196 -3.99 -0.26 -17.28
N SER A 197 -4.95 0.41 -16.64
CA SER A 197 -5.13 1.86 -16.66
C SER A 197 -4.74 2.47 -15.33
N GLN A 198 -4.27 3.70 -15.33
CA GLN A 198 -3.92 4.40 -14.09
C GLN A 198 -5.16 4.61 -13.19
N TYR A 199 -6.32 4.77 -13.80
CA TYR A 199 -7.66 4.82 -13.17
C TYR A 199 -8.72 4.35 -14.19
N PRO A 200 -9.83 3.70 -13.78
CA PRO A 200 -10.18 3.25 -12.44
C PRO A 200 -9.67 1.83 -12.15
N GLN A 201 -9.63 1.48 -10.88
CA GLN A 201 -9.47 0.11 -10.44
C GLN A 201 -10.80 -0.64 -10.53
N VAL A 202 -10.73 -1.93 -10.80
CA VAL A 202 -11.89 -2.82 -10.67
C VAL A 202 -12.05 -3.16 -9.19
N ILE A 203 -13.26 -2.99 -8.64
CA ILE A 203 -13.52 -3.16 -7.22
C ILE A 203 -14.59 -4.24 -7.02
N SER A 204 -14.39 -5.06 -5.98
CA SER A 204 -15.40 -6.00 -5.47
C SER A 204 -15.48 -5.91 -3.95
N ASP A 205 -16.67 -5.88 -3.39
CA ASP A 205 -16.94 -5.68 -1.98
C ASP A 205 -17.69 -6.88 -1.38
N LEU A 206 -17.26 -7.33 -0.17
CA LEU A 206 -17.91 -8.36 0.62
C LEU A 206 -18.05 -7.90 2.09
N PRO A 207 -19.27 -7.89 2.67
CA PRO A 207 -19.48 -7.49 4.06
C PRO A 207 -19.15 -8.58 5.07
N PHE A 208 -18.60 -8.16 6.23
CA PHE A 208 -18.24 -9.00 7.36
C PHE A 208 -18.70 -8.40 8.69
N GLU A 209 -18.84 -9.23 9.71
CA GLU A 209 -19.15 -8.85 11.08
C GLU A 209 -18.26 -9.64 12.06
N ILE A 210 -17.72 -8.96 13.06
CA ILE A 210 -16.92 -9.55 14.15
C ILE A 210 -17.56 -9.20 15.47
N THR A 211 -17.70 -10.18 16.36
CA THR A 211 -18.31 -10.01 17.69
C THR A 211 -17.58 -10.84 18.74
N GLY A 212 -17.50 -10.33 19.98
CA GLY A 212 -16.98 -11.07 21.15
C GLY A 212 -15.46 -11.01 21.34
N LEU A 213 -14.73 -10.20 20.54
CA LEU A 213 -13.30 -9.95 20.72
C LEU A 213 -13.02 -8.68 21.54
N GLY A 214 -14.04 -7.82 21.70
CA GLY A 214 -13.87 -6.50 22.30
C GLY A 214 -13.19 -5.50 21.38
N GLN A 215 -12.62 -4.44 21.95
CA GLN A 215 -11.94 -3.39 21.20
C GLN A 215 -10.58 -3.86 20.69
N ALA A 216 -10.30 -3.61 19.41
CA ALA A 216 -8.98 -3.88 18.82
C ALA A 216 -7.92 -2.94 19.38
N SER A 217 -6.74 -3.46 19.66
CA SER A 217 -5.56 -2.64 19.91
C SER A 217 -4.95 -2.10 18.61
N ILE A 218 -4.25 -0.98 18.73
CA ILE A 218 -3.47 -0.37 17.66
C ILE A 218 -1.99 -0.66 17.92
N ASP A 219 -1.33 -1.26 16.95
CA ASP A 219 0.12 -1.42 16.94
C ASP A 219 0.77 -0.09 16.50
N PRO A 220 1.43 0.64 17.41
CA PRO A 220 2.05 1.93 17.08
C PRO A 220 3.30 1.80 16.22
N TYR A 221 3.88 0.62 16.10
CA TYR A 221 5.10 0.35 15.33
C TYR A 221 4.85 0.16 13.83
N LYS A 222 3.59 0.24 13.41
CA LYS A 222 3.15 0.35 12.02
C LYS A 222 2.66 1.77 11.73
N ASP A 223 2.56 2.10 10.45
CA ASP A 223 1.90 3.34 10.04
C ASP A 223 0.43 3.32 10.46
N VAL A 224 0.06 4.22 11.38
CA VAL A 224 -1.29 4.39 11.89
C VAL A 224 -1.92 5.59 11.17
N PRO A 225 -2.83 5.37 10.22
CA PRO A 225 -3.46 6.48 9.50
C PRO A 225 -4.40 7.26 10.42
N ALA A 226 -4.43 8.57 10.28
CA ALA A 226 -5.24 9.44 11.14
C ALA A 226 -6.73 9.11 11.12
N CYS A 227 -7.26 8.61 10.00
CA CYS A 227 -8.69 8.31 9.81
C CYS A 227 -9.24 7.18 10.70
N ILE A 228 -8.38 6.36 11.33
CA ILE A 228 -8.84 5.33 12.27
C ILE A 228 -9.02 5.86 13.71
N TYR A 229 -8.96 7.19 13.89
CA TYR A 229 -9.23 7.80 15.19
C TYR A 229 -10.56 7.32 15.78
N LYS A 230 -10.60 7.19 17.10
CA LYS A 230 -11.80 6.77 17.84
C LYS A 230 -12.54 7.97 18.43
N TYR A 231 -11.79 8.98 18.86
CA TYR A 231 -12.31 10.15 19.57
C TYR A 231 -11.91 11.44 18.88
N SER A 232 -12.80 12.42 18.90
CA SER A 232 -12.48 13.77 18.48
C SER A 232 -13.28 14.76 19.31
N SER A 233 -12.62 15.78 19.88
CA SER A 233 -13.28 16.81 20.71
C SER A 233 -14.14 17.76 19.89
N LYS A 234 -13.93 17.81 18.55
CA LYS A 234 -14.71 18.59 17.58
C LYS A 234 -14.86 17.81 16.28
N PRO A 235 -15.87 18.11 15.45
CA PRO A 235 -15.98 17.52 14.13
C PRO A 235 -14.73 17.77 13.30
N VAL A 236 -14.21 16.73 12.67
CA VAL A 236 -13.07 16.74 11.76
C VAL A 236 -13.45 16.13 10.42
N THR A 237 -12.70 16.46 9.37
CA THR A 237 -12.96 15.97 8.02
C THR A 237 -11.93 14.91 7.66
N ILE A 238 -12.40 13.72 7.25
CA ILE A 238 -11.52 12.71 6.66
C ILE A 238 -11.25 13.11 5.21
N MET A 239 -10.00 13.16 4.85
CA MET A 239 -9.49 13.55 3.53
C MET A 239 -8.98 12.33 2.77
N GLU A 240 -8.52 12.54 1.55
CA GLU A 240 -7.88 11.50 0.75
C GLU A 240 -6.69 10.85 1.48
N HIS A 241 -6.42 9.61 1.14
CA HIS A 241 -5.33 8.79 1.73
C HIS A 241 -5.40 8.59 3.26
N GLY A 242 -6.58 8.82 3.87
CA GLY A 242 -6.77 8.58 5.31
C GLY A 242 -6.25 9.68 6.22
N ALA A 243 -5.95 10.86 5.70
CA ALA A 243 -5.63 12.03 6.50
C ALA A 243 -6.88 12.66 7.12
N VAL A 244 -6.68 13.46 8.17
CA VAL A 244 -7.72 14.18 8.89
C VAL A 244 -7.38 15.66 8.93
N GLY A 245 -8.37 16.52 8.68
CA GLY A 245 -8.22 17.97 8.69
C GLY A 245 -9.47 18.67 9.21
N GLY A 246 -9.53 20.00 9.02
CA GLY A 246 -10.66 20.82 9.47
C GLY A 246 -10.59 21.18 10.96
N PHE A 247 -9.37 21.29 11.51
CA PHE A 247 -9.16 21.67 12.92
C PHE A 247 -9.54 23.13 13.18
N GLY A 248 -10.69 23.32 13.79
CA GLY A 248 -11.25 24.65 14.17
C GLY A 248 -10.77 25.14 15.53
N GLY A 249 -9.49 25.53 15.67
CA GLY A 249 -8.86 25.84 16.95
C GLY A 249 -8.52 24.56 17.73
N ARG A 250 -8.30 24.64 19.05
CA ARG A 250 -7.90 23.47 19.85
C ARG A 250 -8.85 22.30 19.60
N THR A 251 -8.34 21.23 18.99
CA THR A 251 -9.05 20.00 18.63
C THR A 251 -8.19 18.80 19.02
N ALA A 252 -8.72 17.92 19.86
CA ALA A 252 -8.09 16.67 20.23
C ALA A 252 -8.57 15.55 19.31
N VAL A 253 -7.65 14.71 18.83
CA VAL A 253 -7.92 13.48 18.06
C VAL A 253 -7.30 12.32 18.81
N GLY A 254 -8.11 11.34 19.20
CA GLY A 254 -7.71 10.23 20.07
C GLY A 254 -7.79 8.87 19.41
N PHE A 255 -6.80 8.04 19.68
CA PHE A 255 -6.64 6.68 19.22
C PHE A 255 -6.70 5.75 20.43
N ALA A 256 -7.70 4.86 20.44
CA ALA A 256 -7.93 4.02 21.59
C ALA A 256 -7.06 2.76 21.57
N SER A 257 -6.63 2.34 22.77
CA SER A 257 -5.91 1.08 23.00
C SER A 257 -4.65 0.95 22.14
N VAL A 258 -3.80 1.97 22.12
CA VAL A 258 -2.49 1.92 21.46
C VAL A 258 -1.55 1.12 22.34
N GLU A 259 -1.02 0.01 21.82
CA GLU A 259 -0.24 -0.97 22.57
C GLU A 259 1.25 -0.84 22.29
N PHE A 260 1.95 -0.17 23.19
CA PHE A 260 3.40 0.03 23.09
C PHE A 260 4.22 -1.13 23.67
N GLY A 261 3.58 -2.07 24.36
CA GLY A 261 4.26 -3.10 25.12
C GLY A 261 4.97 -2.55 26.37
N LYS A 262 5.72 -3.41 27.02
CA LYS A 262 6.34 -3.09 28.31
C LYS A 262 7.42 -2.01 28.22
N ASN A 263 8.16 -1.97 27.15
CA ASN A 263 9.34 -1.10 27.00
C ASN A 263 9.02 0.23 26.33
N GLY A 264 7.94 0.30 25.57
CA GLY A 264 7.49 1.51 24.93
C GLY A 264 8.38 2.04 23.81
N SER A 265 8.16 3.28 23.43
CA SER A 265 8.98 4.01 22.47
C SER A 265 9.00 5.52 22.77
N ASP A 266 10.14 6.13 22.52
CA ASP A 266 10.37 7.58 22.55
C ASP A 266 10.56 8.18 21.14
N SER A 267 10.59 7.35 20.10
CA SER A 267 10.82 7.79 18.72
C SER A 267 9.50 7.80 17.95
N LEU A 268 8.97 8.99 17.70
CA LEU A 268 7.70 9.25 17.05
C LEU A 268 7.91 9.88 15.67
N THR A 269 7.29 9.33 14.66
CA THR A 269 7.12 9.96 13.34
C THR A 269 5.70 10.45 13.22
N LEU A 270 5.51 11.74 12.96
CA LEU A 270 4.21 12.35 12.62
C LEU A 270 4.16 12.67 11.13
N TYR A 271 3.02 12.40 10.52
CA TYR A 271 2.72 12.79 9.14
C TYR A 271 1.79 14.00 9.19
N ILE A 272 2.32 15.19 8.93
CA ILE A 272 1.57 16.46 9.00
C ILE A 272 1.81 17.31 7.76
N GLY A 273 0.76 17.97 7.30
CA GLY A 273 0.79 19.08 6.36
C GLY A 273 0.56 20.40 7.08
N ASN A 274 1.63 21.20 7.29
CA ASN A 274 1.57 22.50 7.91
C ASN A 274 1.73 23.61 6.86
N CYS A 275 0.63 24.25 6.51
CA CYS A 275 0.60 25.39 5.57
C CYS A 275 0.60 26.76 6.27
N ASN A 276 0.70 26.80 7.59
CA ASN A 276 0.91 28.06 8.30
C ASN A 276 2.35 28.54 8.07
N ASN A 277 2.55 29.83 7.85
CA ASN A 277 3.87 30.42 7.63
C ASN A 277 4.72 30.47 8.92
N ARG A 278 4.54 29.52 9.82
CA ARG A 278 5.25 29.40 11.09
C ARG A 278 5.23 27.94 11.57
N GLU A 279 6.06 27.66 12.54
CA GLU A 279 5.93 26.42 13.31
C GLU A 279 4.61 26.38 14.07
N ILE A 280 4.03 25.17 14.19
CA ILE A 280 2.81 24.92 14.94
C ILE A 280 3.07 23.90 16.05
N PRO A 281 2.46 24.08 17.24
CA PRO A 281 2.51 23.08 18.28
C PRO A 281 1.52 21.94 17.99
N VAL A 282 1.95 20.71 18.27
CA VAL A 282 1.11 19.53 18.37
C VAL A 282 1.36 18.94 19.75
N GLU A 283 0.36 18.92 20.60
CA GLU A 283 0.50 18.39 21.96
C GLU A 283 0.15 16.90 21.95
N LEU A 284 0.96 16.08 22.60
CA LEU A 284 0.79 14.64 22.74
C LEU A 284 0.37 14.32 24.17
N TYR A 285 -0.69 13.50 24.31
CA TYR A 285 -1.21 13.07 25.61
C TYR A 285 -1.39 11.55 25.67
N SER A 286 -1.18 10.99 26.85
CA SER A 286 -1.66 9.67 27.25
C SER A 286 -2.98 9.85 28.02
N GLY A 287 -4.07 9.32 27.47
CA GLY A 287 -5.43 9.57 27.94
C GLY A 287 -6.04 10.89 27.45
N ASP A 288 -7.33 11.06 27.68
CA ASP A 288 -8.11 12.21 27.22
C ASP A 288 -7.62 13.52 27.86
N PRO A 289 -7.12 14.48 27.07
CA PRO A 289 -6.58 15.76 27.58
C PRO A 289 -7.60 16.63 28.30
N ASP A 290 -8.90 16.43 28.06
CA ASP A 290 -9.98 17.17 28.69
C ASP A 290 -10.54 16.48 29.96
N ASN A 291 -10.11 15.22 30.22
CA ASN A 291 -10.52 14.39 31.34
C ASN A 291 -9.33 13.84 32.16
N GLY A 292 -8.27 14.61 32.29
CA GLY A 292 -7.13 14.28 33.16
C GLY A 292 -6.06 13.42 32.50
N GLY A 293 -6.00 13.40 31.16
CA GLY A 293 -4.91 12.78 30.42
C GLY A 293 -3.55 13.41 30.76
N GLU A 294 -2.51 12.59 30.81
CA GLU A 294 -1.13 13.04 31.08
C GLU A 294 -0.53 13.66 29.80
N HIS A 295 -0.07 14.92 29.92
CA HIS A 295 0.69 15.57 28.85
C HIS A 295 2.08 14.90 28.74
N ILE A 296 2.39 14.36 27.56
CA ILE A 296 3.67 13.71 27.28
C ILE A 296 4.68 14.74 26.77
N GLU A 297 4.33 15.44 25.67
CA GLU A 297 5.25 16.34 24.97
C GLU A 297 4.49 17.38 24.15
N THR A 298 5.10 18.54 23.90
CA THR A 298 4.66 19.52 22.90
C THR A 298 5.67 19.52 21.75
N LEU A 299 5.23 19.06 20.60
CA LEU A 299 6.05 18.88 19.41
C LEU A 299 5.89 20.10 18.50
N MET A 300 6.99 20.77 18.18
CA MET A 300 6.99 21.92 17.27
C MET A 300 7.17 21.46 15.84
N PHE A 301 6.15 21.62 15.01
CA PHE A 301 6.14 21.15 13.63
C PHE A 301 6.42 22.31 12.66
N PRO A 302 7.51 22.24 11.85
CA PRO A 302 7.87 23.32 10.94
C PRO A 302 6.87 23.48 9.78
N HIS A 303 6.90 24.65 9.14
CA HIS A 303 6.19 24.87 7.89
C HIS A 303 6.71 23.97 6.78
N ASN A 304 5.83 23.32 6.01
CA ASN A 304 6.21 22.41 4.92
C ASN A 304 5.34 22.47 3.65
N ASN A 305 4.41 23.44 3.53
CA ASN A 305 3.48 23.58 2.39
C ASN A 305 2.64 22.32 2.07
N GLY A 306 2.42 21.45 3.03
CA GLY A 306 1.87 20.11 2.84
C GLY A 306 0.34 20.02 2.81
N TRP A 307 -0.39 20.86 2.03
CA TRP A 307 -1.85 20.76 1.91
C TRP A 307 -2.31 19.47 1.24
N ASP A 308 -1.57 19.00 0.23
CA ASP A 308 -2.00 17.87 -0.59
C ASP A 308 -1.45 16.54 -0.05
N LYS A 309 -0.32 16.57 0.65
CA LYS A 309 0.34 15.36 1.11
C LYS A 309 1.10 15.61 2.42
N PRO A 310 0.60 15.07 3.55
CA PRO A 310 1.31 15.11 4.82
C PRO A 310 2.71 14.49 4.68
N SER A 311 3.72 15.17 5.20
CA SER A 311 5.12 14.73 5.17
C SER A 311 5.53 14.15 6.51
N PRO A 312 6.40 13.12 6.55
CA PRO A 312 6.90 12.55 7.79
C PRO A 312 7.88 13.51 8.46
N TYR A 313 7.77 13.61 9.78
CA TYR A 313 8.70 14.34 10.62
C TYR A 313 8.97 13.55 11.90
N LYS A 314 10.24 13.34 12.24
CA LYS A 314 10.66 12.53 13.38
C LYS A 314 10.88 13.40 14.62
N PHE A 315 10.40 12.91 15.77
CA PHE A 315 10.60 13.49 17.09
C PHE A 315 11.17 12.44 18.04
N THR A 316 12.02 12.87 18.94
CA THR A 316 12.43 12.07 20.11
C THR A 316 11.73 12.67 21.32
N LEU A 317 10.90 11.88 21.98
CA LEU A 317 10.18 12.26 23.17
C LEU A 317 11.11 12.27 24.39
N SER A 318 10.81 13.11 25.35
CA SER A 318 11.56 13.19 26.62
C SER A 318 11.44 11.93 27.48
N LYS A 319 10.38 11.14 27.26
CA LYS A 319 10.11 9.86 27.93
C LYS A 319 9.46 8.88 26.94
N PRO A 320 9.76 7.58 27.03
CA PRO A 320 9.06 6.59 26.22
C PRO A 320 7.59 6.48 26.66
N VAL A 321 6.70 6.30 25.69
CA VAL A 321 5.31 5.90 25.91
C VAL A 321 5.28 4.38 26.04
N CYS A 322 4.76 3.86 27.17
CA CYS A 322 4.80 2.44 27.48
C CYS A 322 3.40 1.87 27.77
N GLY A 323 3.28 0.55 27.70
CA GLY A 323 2.03 -0.16 28.02
C GLY A 323 0.96 0.04 26.96
N THR A 324 -0.30 -0.07 27.37
CA THR A 324 -1.47 0.20 26.54
C THR A 324 -2.13 1.47 27.00
N THR A 325 -2.31 2.44 26.11
CA THR A 325 -2.92 3.74 26.43
C THR A 325 -3.79 4.22 25.29
N ASP A 326 -4.74 5.10 25.60
CA ASP A 326 -5.39 5.94 24.60
C ASP A 326 -4.45 7.11 24.28
N LEU A 327 -4.05 7.27 23.03
CA LEU A 327 -3.10 8.28 22.60
C LEU A 327 -3.83 9.43 21.92
N TYR A 328 -3.59 10.67 22.37
CA TYR A 328 -4.24 11.85 21.84
C TYR A 328 -3.24 12.86 21.27
N PHE A 329 -3.59 13.40 20.10
CA PHE A 329 -2.91 14.52 19.47
C PHE A 329 -3.82 15.74 19.50
N VAL A 330 -3.32 16.86 20.04
CA VAL A 330 -4.08 18.10 20.15
C VAL A 330 -3.50 19.13 19.20
N PHE A 331 -4.35 19.62 18.32
CA PHE A 331 -4.04 20.61 17.30
C PHE A 331 -4.71 21.95 17.66
N SER A 332 -3.96 23.05 17.63
CA SER A 332 -4.48 24.40 17.86
C SER A 332 -4.60 25.21 16.57
N ASP A 333 -3.92 24.79 15.53
CA ASP A 333 -3.85 25.43 14.23
C ASP A 333 -4.48 24.56 13.14
N ASN A 334 -4.90 25.19 12.05
CA ASN A 334 -5.37 24.47 10.89
C ASN A 334 -4.18 23.78 10.17
N ASN A 335 -4.27 22.47 10.04
CA ASN A 335 -3.29 21.62 9.39
C ASN A 335 -3.95 20.34 8.89
N ILE A 336 -3.17 19.46 8.27
CA ILE A 336 -3.62 18.13 7.84
C ILE A 336 -2.80 17.09 8.61
N PHE A 337 -3.47 16.22 9.33
CA PHE A 337 -2.87 15.12 10.06
C PHE A 337 -3.00 13.83 9.28
N GLY A 338 -1.89 13.27 8.80
CA GLY A 338 -1.85 12.02 8.04
C GLY A 338 -1.83 10.78 8.92
N GLY A 339 -1.38 10.93 10.17
CA GLY A 339 -1.23 9.83 11.10
C GLY A 339 0.13 9.83 11.79
N PHE A 340 0.48 8.69 12.35
CA PHE A 340 1.73 8.55 13.09
C PHE A 340 2.30 7.13 13.01
N ALA A 341 3.58 7.00 13.33
CA ALA A 341 4.23 5.73 13.62
C ALA A 341 5.26 5.94 14.73
N PHE A 342 5.43 4.96 15.58
CA PHE A 342 6.55 4.92 16.51
C PHE A 342 7.60 3.94 15.99
N SER A 343 8.86 4.29 16.12
CA SER A 343 9.92 3.30 15.92
C SER A 343 10.02 2.43 17.16
N GLY A 344 10.32 1.15 17.00
CA GLY A 344 10.60 0.28 18.14
C GLY A 344 11.66 0.97 19.02
N ALA A 345 11.51 0.87 20.34
CA ALA A 345 12.44 1.49 21.25
C ALA A 345 13.85 1.01 20.90
N ASN A 346 14.79 1.93 20.67
CA ASN A 346 16.22 1.65 20.59
C ASN A 346 16.74 1.24 21.98
N ASN A 347 15.88 0.66 22.81
CA ASN A 347 16.22 0.13 24.12
C ASN A 347 16.68 -1.34 23.97
N PRO A 348 17.98 -1.62 24.05
CA PRO A 348 18.49 -2.96 23.87
C PRO A 348 18.00 -3.94 24.93
N PHE A 349 17.52 -3.46 26.10
CA PHE A 349 16.98 -4.28 27.19
C PHE A 349 15.51 -4.64 27.01
N GLY A 350 14.87 -4.05 25.99
CA GLY A 350 13.53 -4.40 25.55
C GLY A 350 13.52 -5.51 24.51
N GLY A 351 12.34 -6.05 24.24
CA GLY A 351 12.17 -6.97 23.11
C GLY A 351 12.18 -6.18 21.80
N ILE A 352 13.27 -6.24 21.03
CA ILE A 352 13.37 -5.66 19.69
C ILE A 352 12.98 -6.72 18.68
N SER A 353 11.95 -6.48 17.86
CA SER A 353 11.55 -7.45 16.86
C SER A 353 12.56 -7.49 15.69
N ALA A 354 12.72 -8.65 15.07
CA ALA A 354 13.62 -8.83 13.94
C ALA A 354 13.25 -7.93 12.75
N GLY A 355 11.96 -7.62 12.58
CA GLY A 355 11.46 -6.72 11.53
C GLY A 355 11.68 -5.22 11.80
N SER A 356 12.22 -4.83 12.98
CA SER A 356 12.50 -3.42 13.33
C SER A 356 13.90 -2.96 12.92
N TYR A 357 14.47 -3.55 11.88
CA TYR A 357 15.78 -3.21 11.36
C TYR A 357 15.77 -1.85 10.64
N GLU A 358 16.95 -1.19 10.59
CA GLU A 358 17.17 -0.03 9.72
C GLU A 358 17.54 -0.46 8.29
N ASN A 359 18.31 -1.56 8.16
CA ASN A 359 18.72 -2.09 6.87
C ASN A 359 18.86 -3.62 6.94
N ILE A 360 18.55 -4.30 5.83
CA ILE A 360 18.72 -5.75 5.68
C ILE A 360 19.21 -6.07 4.26
N TYR A 361 20.19 -6.94 4.16
CA TYR A 361 20.74 -7.39 2.88
C TYR A 361 21.40 -8.76 3.02
N GLY A 362 21.54 -9.49 1.93
CA GLY A 362 22.16 -10.82 1.88
C GLY A 362 21.57 -11.71 0.81
N ASP A 363 21.91 -13.00 0.85
CA ASP A 363 21.61 -13.93 -0.22
C ASP A 363 20.10 -14.30 -0.27
N GLU A 364 19.52 -14.64 0.89
CA GLU A 364 18.12 -15.10 0.98
C GLU A 364 17.50 -14.75 2.32
N PHE A 365 16.34 -14.10 2.30
CA PHE A 365 15.50 -13.83 3.46
C PHE A 365 14.10 -13.40 3.02
N GLU A 366 13.14 -13.50 3.92
CA GLU A 366 11.78 -13.00 3.75
C GLU A 366 11.36 -12.19 4.99
N VAL A 367 10.69 -11.05 4.79
CA VAL A 367 10.16 -10.23 5.88
C VAL A 367 8.67 -10.53 6.04
N SER A 368 8.29 -11.10 7.18
CA SER A 368 6.93 -11.50 7.50
C SER A 368 6.43 -10.79 8.76
N GLY A 369 5.82 -9.62 8.58
CA GLY A 369 5.36 -8.77 9.68
C GLY A 369 6.53 -8.30 10.55
N SER A 370 6.51 -8.63 11.84
CA SER A 370 7.59 -8.29 12.78
C SER A 370 8.78 -9.27 12.76
N ARG A 371 8.78 -10.26 11.88
CA ARG A 371 9.77 -11.33 11.77
C ARG A 371 10.57 -11.25 10.51
N VAL A 372 11.78 -11.79 10.54
CA VAL A 372 12.56 -12.13 9.35
C VAL A 372 12.68 -13.66 9.32
N ILE A 373 12.19 -14.27 8.26
CA ILE A 373 12.10 -15.73 8.10
C ILE A 373 12.88 -16.20 6.88
N ASN A 374 13.10 -17.50 6.79
CA ASN A 374 13.85 -18.11 5.68
C ASN A 374 15.23 -17.45 5.48
N ILE A 375 15.89 -17.09 6.59
CA ILE A 375 17.18 -16.45 6.55
C ILE A 375 18.24 -17.48 6.14
N GLY A 376 18.82 -17.24 4.99
CA GLY A 376 19.92 -18.02 4.43
C GLY A 376 21.31 -17.46 4.76
N ASN A 377 22.27 -17.76 3.89
CA ASN A 377 23.65 -17.41 4.09
C ASN A 377 23.91 -15.91 3.96
N ASN A 378 24.90 -15.42 4.71
CA ASN A 378 25.44 -14.05 4.56
C ASN A 378 24.40 -12.93 4.69
N VAL A 379 23.27 -13.18 5.33
CA VAL A 379 22.29 -12.14 5.61
C VAL A 379 22.77 -11.28 6.76
N VAL A 380 22.70 -9.98 6.57
CA VAL A 380 23.03 -8.97 7.58
C VAL A 380 21.78 -8.17 7.89
N ILE A 381 21.45 -8.05 9.17
CA ILE A 381 20.34 -7.25 9.68
C ILE A 381 20.92 -6.17 10.59
N ASP A 382 20.82 -4.91 10.15
CA ASP A 382 21.30 -3.73 10.90
C ASP A 382 20.16 -3.11 11.69
N PHE A 383 20.35 -2.97 12.99
CA PHE A 383 19.36 -2.38 13.92
C PHE A 383 19.69 -0.93 14.30
N GLY A 384 20.70 -0.35 13.66
CA GLY A 384 21.11 1.03 13.94
C GLY A 384 21.81 1.21 15.28
N GLU A 385 21.79 2.43 15.79
CA GLU A 385 22.42 2.80 17.06
C GLU A 385 21.49 2.47 18.22
N LEU A 386 21.96 1.63 19.14
CA LEU A 386 21.28 1.28 20.41
C LEU A 386 22.05 1.86 21.60
N ASP A 387 21.34 2.33 22.62
CA ASP A 387 21.95 2.85 23.85
C ASP A 387 21.93 1.80 24.97
N PHE A 388 23.08 1.24 25.25
CA PHE A 388 23.30 0.20 26.27
C PHE A 388 23.54 0.79 27.66
N ALA A 389 23.55 2.10 27.83
CA ALA A 389 23.80 2.77 29.12
C ALA A 389 24.99 2.15 29.87
N ASP A 390 24.72 1.60 31.10
CA ASP A 390 25.74 0.98 31.96
C ASP A 390 26.26 -0.38 31.46
N GLY A 391 25.60 -0.93 30.45
CA GLY A 391 26.07 -2.08 29.72
C GLY A 391 25.18 -3.34 29.82
N ALA A 392 25.43 -4.24 28.87
CA ALA A 392 24.84 -5.57 28.77
C ALA A 392 25.94 -6.63 28.66
N SER A 393 25.72 -7.81 29.25
CA SER A 393 26.64 -8.94 29.19
C SER A 393 26.03 -10.18 28.58
N LYS A 394 24.74 -10.16 28.25
CA LYS A 394 24.04 -11.29 27.63
C LYS A 394 23.07 -10.77 26.55
N VAL A 395 22.82 -11.63 25.58
CA VAL A 395 21.77 -11.44 24.59
C VAL A 395 20.83 -12.64 24.62
N GLU A 396 19.52 -12.37 24.64
CA GLU A 396 18.48 -13.36 24.43
C GLU A 396 17.96 -13.21 23.00
N ILE A 397 17.95 -14.29 22.25
CA ILE A 397 17.48 -14.36 20.88
C ILE A 397 16.28 -15.28 20.83
N VAL A 398 15.19 -14.84 20.21
CA VAL A 398 14.00 -15.65 19.96
C VAL A 398 13.95 -16.01 18.47
N GLY A 399 14.00 -17.32 18.20
CA GLY A 399 14.03 -17.80 16.81
C GLY A 399 13.74 -19.29 16.71
N SER A 400 13.79 -19.82 15.48
CA SER A 400 13.72 -21.25 15.20
C SER A 400 14.69 -21.61 14.07
N THR A 401 15.22 -22.84 14.11
CA THR A 401 16.12 -23.37 13.09
C THR A 401 16.01 -24.88 13.02
N PRO A 402 16.00 -25.49 11.81
CA PRO A 402 16.10 -26.94 11.65
C PRO A 402 17.52 -27.45 11.86
N ASN A 403 18.53 -26.59 11.81
CA ASN A 403 19.93 -26.95 11.98
C ASN A 403 20.24 -27.32 13.44
N GLU A 404 21.05 -28.33 13.67
CA GLU A 404 21.51 -28.72 15.01
C GLU A 404 22.13 -27.54 15.78
N ILE A 405 22.92 -26.73 15.05
CA ILE A 405 23.47 -25.45 15.50
C ILE A 405 23.39 -24.44 14.35
N ASN A 406 22.90 -23.24 14.66
CA ASN A 406 22.95 -22.10 13.75
C ASN A 406 23.82 -21.00 14.33
N ALA A 407 24.90 -20.65 13.63
CA ALA A 407 25.83 -19.64 14.08
C ALA A 407 25.38 -18.24 13.65
N VAL A 408 25.21 -17.34 14.62
CA VAL A 408 24.85 -15.94 14.41
C VAL A 408 25.96 -15.06 15.00
N GLN A 409 26.49 -14.14 14.23
CA GLN A 409 27.50 -13.19 14.67
C GLN A 409 26.85 -11.83 14.94
N LEU A 410 26.99 -11.34 16.16
CA LEU A 410 26.68 -9.95 16.50
C LEU A 410 27.89 -9.08 16.17
N ARG A 411 27.68 -7.95 15.50
CA ARG A 411 28.69 -6.90 15.26
C ARG A 411 28.26 -5.63 15.96
N TYR A 412 29.18 -5.04 16.71
CA TYR A 412 28.94 -3.80 17.45
C TYR A 412 30.25 -3.00 17.57
N ASN A 413 30.15 -1.71 17.85
CA ASN A 413 31.30 -0.86 18.08
C ASN A 413 31.48 -0.65 19.57
N ALA A 414 32.68 -0.91 20.08
CA ALA A 414 33.06 -0.61 21.46
C ALA A 414 34.46 0.02 21.47
N ASP A 415 34.61 1.08 22.26
CA ASP A 415 35.87 1.84 22.38
C ASP A 415 36.44 2.29 21.02
N GLY A 416 35.57 2.67 20.07
CA GLY A 416 35.93 3.10 18.71
C GLY A 416 36.44 1.97 17.80
N THR A 417 36.31 0.70 18.22
CA THR A 417 36.67 -0.47 17.41
C THR A 417 35.47 -1.36 17.19
N GLN A 418 35.40 -1.97 15.99
CA GLN A 418 34.36 -2.99 15.72
C GLN A 418 34.73 -4.29 16.47
N LYS A 419 33.80 -4.76 17.27
CA LYS A 419 33.87 -6.06 17.97
C LYS A 419 32.81 -7.00 17.41
N THR A 420 33.01 -8.29 17.66
CA THR A 420 32.08 -9.35 17.26
C THR A 420 31.90 -10.34 18.40
N ALA A 421 30.67 -10.82 18.57
CA ALA A 421 30.34 -11.96 19.41
C ALA A 421 29.67 -13.03 18.54
N LEU A 422 30.15 -14.27 18.60
CA LEU A 422 29.54 -15.40 17.90
C LEU A 422 28.67 -16.19 18.89
N VAL A 423 27.41 -16.36 18.56
CA VAL A 423 26.47 -17.16 19.34
C VAL A 423 26.00 -18.36 18.51
N ASN A 424 25.80 -19.49 19.16
CA ASN A 424 25.42 -20.75 18.54
C ASN A 424 23.99 -21.12 19.00
N PHE A 425 23.01 -20.76 18.18
CA PHE A 425 21.62 -21.09 18.46
C PHE A 425 21.36 -22.57 18.18
N LYS A 426 20.82 -23.27 19.17
CA LYS A 426 20.51 -24.70 19.06
C LYS A 426 19.21 -24.94 18.35
N GLN A 427 19.10 -26.09 17.70
CA GLN A 427 17.92 -26.55 16.99
C GLN A 427 16.62 -26.33 17.79
N SER A 428 15.64 -25.78 17.10
CA SER A 428 14.28 -25.62 17.64
C SER A 428 13.27 -25.59 16.49
N ALA A 429 12.29 -26.46 16.53
CA ALA A 429 11.21 -26.51 15.55
C ALA A 429 10.21 -25.37 15.73
N GLU A 430 10.13 -24.79 16.92
CA GLU A 430 9.27 -23.65 17.25
C GLU A 430 10.11 -22.46 17.71
N TYR A 431 9.54 -21.27 17.66
CA TYR A 431 10.19 -20.07 18.16
C TYR A 431 10.50 -20.21 19.66
N THR A 432 11.78 -20.25 19.98
CA THR A 432 12.29 -20.46 21.34
C THR A 432 13.26 -19.37 21.71
N ALA A 433 13.22 -18.90 22.95
CA ALA A 433 14.19 -17.97 23.50
C ALA A 433 15.46 -18.73 23.96
N GLN A 434 16.63 -18.29 23.47
CA GLN A 434 17.93 -18.79 23.95
C GLN A 434 18.81 -17.62 24.36
N THR A 435 19.47 -17.76 25.52
CA THR A 435 20.33 -16.70 26.08
C THR A 435 21.80 -17.07 25.93
N PHE A 436 22.60 -16.08 25.53
CA PHE A 436 24.04 -16.23 25.28
C PHE A 436 24.84 -15.19 26.05
N ASP A 437 25.96 -15.58 26.61
CA ASP A 437 26.93 -14.67 27.19
C ASP A 437 27.72 -13.96 26.05
N ILE A 438 27.96 -12.68 26.22
CA ILE A 438 28.71 -11.86 25.28
C ILE A 438 29.67 -10.95 26.05
N ASP A 439 30.70 -10.43 25.38
CA ASP A 439 31.51 -9.37 25.96
C ASP A 439 30.64 -8.13 26.27
N LYS A 440 30.99 -7.44 27.36
CA LYS A 440 30.20 -6.29 27.81
C LYS A 440 30.11 -5.22 26.72
N ILE A 441 28.87 -4.91 26.34
CA ILE A 441 28.53 -3.78 25.47
C ILE A 441 28.02 -2.65 26.36
N SER A 442 28.49 -1.39 26.15
CA SER A 442 28.04 -0.22 26.92
C SER A 442 28.01 1.02 26.08
N GLY A 443 27.21 2.03 26.51
CA GLY A 443 27.00 3.26 25.79
C GLY A 443 26.25 3.07 24.46
N LYS A 444 26.35 4.06 23.58
CA LYS A 444 25.71 4.02 22.26
C LYS A 444 26.57 3.29 21.24
N THR A 445 26.00 2.32 20.55
CA THR A 445 26.69 1.55 19.53
C THR A 445 25.78 1.05 18.42
N GLN A 446 26.31 0.99 17.20
CA GLN A 446 25.64 0.31 16.08
C GLN A 446 25.63 -1.17 16.32
N LEU A 447 24.49 -1.83 16.05
CA LEU A 447 24.34 -3.28 16.21
C LEU A 447 23.87 -3.91 14.91
N SER A 448 24.56 -4.98 14.49
CA SER A 448 24.13 -5.82 13.37
C SER A 448 24.17 -7.30 13.77
N PHE A 449 23.21 -8.06 13.26
CA PHE A 449 23.23 -9.51 13.27
C PHE A 449 23.68 -10.03 11.91
N VAL A 450 24.65 -10.93 11.88
CA VAL A 450 25.15 -11.54 10.66
C VAL A 450 24.94 -13.04 10.73
N PHE A 451 24.16 -13.55 9.81
CA PHE A 451 23.86 -14.98 9.69
C PHE A 451 24.95 -15.64 8.84
N MET A 452 25.66 -16.58 9.45
CA MET A 452 26.86 -17.19 8.87
C MET A 452 26.53 -18.22 7.78
N PRO A 453 27.48 -18.61 6.91
CA PRO A 453 27.25 -19.67 5.94
C PRO A 453 26.74 -20.97 6.58
N GLY A 454 25.75 -21.59 5.95
CA GLY A 454 25.03 -22.76 6.47
C GLY A 454 23.81 -22.42 7.32
N THR A 455 23.42 -21.14 7.39
CA THR A 455 22.22 -20.69 8.10
C THR A 455 20.93 -21.17 7.42
N ASP A 456 20.00 -21.61 8.24
CA ASP A 456 18.56 -21.73 7.97
C ASP A 456 17.86 -21.33 9.26
N PHE A 457 17.36 -20.08 9.30
CA PHE A 457 16.91 -19.46 10.54
C PHE A 457 15.66 -18.60 10.36
N ASN A 458 14.75 -18.68 11.31
CA ASN A 458 13.63 -17.75 11.43
C ASN A 458 13.82 -16.90 12.69
N PHE A 459 13.91 -15.60 12.54
CA PHE A 459 14.21 -14.64 13.58
C PHE A 459 12.97 -13.86 13.99
N ASP A 460 12.57 -13.96 15.27
CA ASP A 460 11.41 -13.25 15.81
C ASP A 460 11.83 -11.95 16.50
N SER A 461 12.72 -12.04 17.47
CA SER A 461 13.11 -10.89 18.30
C SER A 461 14.39 -11.17 19.08
N PHE A 462 14.92 -10.11 19.69
CA PHE A 462 16.04 -10.23 20.65
C PHE A 462 15.93 -9.16 21.73
N ARG A 463 16.64 -9.38 22.83
CA ARG A 463 16.90 -8.37 23.87
C ARG A 463 18.24 -8.64 24.54
N PHE A 464 18.80 -7.58 25.10
CA PHE A 464 20.00 -7.71 25.91
C PHE A 464 19.66 -7.77 27.42
N ILE A 465 20.56 -8.35 28.17
CA ILE A 465 20.40 -8.54 29.61
C ILE A 465 21.67 -7.97 30.26
N LYS A 466 21.49 -7.22 31.36
CA LYS A 466 22.56 -6.62 32.15
C LYS A 466 23.46 -7.65 32.80
#